data_61c82202d37600e9554d9356ca762570
#
_entry.id   61c82202d37600e9554d9356ca762570
#
_cell.length_a   1.000
_cell.length_b   1.000
_cell.length_c   1.000
_cell.angle_alpha   90.00
_cell.angle_beta   90.00
_cell.angle_gamma   90.00
#
_symmetry.space_group_name_H-M   'P 1'
#
loop_
_entity.id
_entity.type
_entity.pdbx_description
1 polymer ?
#
loop_
_entity_poly.entity_id
_entity_poly.type
_entity_poly.pdbx_seq_one_letter_code
_entity_poly.pdbx_strand_id
1 'polypeptide(L)'
;MEVYLASAAGLLSWCGKWRKIPTPLAHPTLLAACGADVVLADSVNRLLYRQGRVSTLPPGVEVLRCWRNQLLTLSSETNCLTLYDAHDYPLVTSPAGIRPCDCVVVDCQVIVCGCEDGCLHIFSLPDLREIAAYPVPGCPMRVAADGGVLTCLSLLRPDPPQTLLFRLCLTSGDFAPVALLPGWCGAVTIADDHTIWAGVGEQLLHFPLDSVVPDVQFGGFGLIRFLSCQQSKLLISDPWAGRCLLMDTTPPSAPRQLYAGECGGCCFASCRKGTLPDWKASLNEP
;
A
#
# COMPACT_ATOMS: atom_id res chain seq x y z
N MET A 1 8.80 -8.11 -15.41
CA MET A 1 7.95 -7.71 -14.27
C MET A 1 7.87 -8.90 -13.35
N GLU A 2 8.16 -8.73 -12.10
CA GLU A 2 8.05 -9.74 -11.06
C GLU A 2 7.04 -9.28 -10.02
N VAL A 3 6.16 -10.17 -9.60
CA VAL A 3 5.15 -9.92 -8.57
C VAL A 3 5.59 -10.60 -7.30
N TYR A 4 5.51 -9.90 -6.19
CA TYR A 4 5.72 -10.45 -4.87
C TYR A 4 4.43 -10.44 -4.07
N LEU A 5 4.23 -11.49 -3.28
CA LEU A 5 3.04 -11.69 -2.46
C LEU A 5 3.46 -12.20 -1.08
N ALA A 6 3.06 -11.48 -0.03
CA ALA A 6 3.06 -11.98 1.33
C ALA A 6 1.87 -12.95 1.51
N SER A 7 2.10 -14.13 2.05
CA SER A 7 1.07 -15.14 2.24
C SER A 7 1.34 -15.98 3.49
N ALA A 8 0.36 -16.74 3.96
CA ALA A 8 0.55 -17.72 5.03
C ALA A 8 1.63 -18.76 4.70
N ALA A 9 1.91 -18.99 3.41
CA ALA A 9 3.00 -19.85 2.97
C ALA A 9 4.38 -19.17 3.03
N GLY A 10 4.47 -17.89 3.38
CA GLY A 10 5.66 -17.05 3.34
C GLY A 10 5.68 -16.08 2.17
N LEU A 11 6.86 -15.64 1.76
CA LEU A 11 7.04 -14.80 0.57
C LEU A 11 6.95 -15.65 -0.69
N LEU A 12 6.11 -15.23 -1.62
CA LEU A 12 5.99 -15.81 -2.95
C LEU A 12 6.44 -14.81 -4.00
N SER A 13 7.17 -15.25 -5.02
CA SER A 13 7.43 -14.47 -6.22
C SER A 13 6.82 -15.15 -7.44
N TRP A 14 6.35 -14.34 -8.39
CA TRP A 14 5.77 -14.81 -9.64
C TRP A 14 6.41 -14.12 -10.85
N CYS A 15 6.94 -14.95 -11.73
CA CYS A 15 7.43 -14.56 -13.05
C CYS A 15 7.03 -15.67 -14.05
N GLY A 16 5.72 -15.72 -14.40
CA GLY A 16 5.13 -16.82 -15.17
C GLY A 16 4.81 -18.07 -14.35
N LYS A 17 5.48 -18.33 -13.25
CA LYS A 17 5.19 -19.37 -12.26
C LYS A 17 5.53 -18.91 -10.86
N TRP A 18 4.81 -19.43 -9.86
CA TRP A 18 5.09 -19.16 -8.46
C TRP A 18 6.35 -19.84 -7.97
N ARG A 19 7.12 -19.11 -7.19
CA ARG A 19 8.27 -19.63 -6.42
C ARG A 19 8.14 -19.18 -4.99
N LYS A 20 8.34 -20.09 -4.04
CA LYS A 20 8.46 -19.74 -2.63
C LYS A 20 9.86 -19.24 -2.37
N ILE A 21 9.96 -18.07 -1.74
CA ILE A 21 11.22 -17.52 -1.25
C ILE A 21 11.25 -17.83 0.25
N PRO A 22 12.27 -18.54 0.74
CA PRO A 22 12.40 -18.79 2.16
C PRO A 22 12.45 -17.49 2.95
N THR A 23 11.71 -17.44 4.04
CA THR A 23 11.70 -16.32 4.99
C THR A 23 11.53 -16.88 6.39
N PRO A 24 12.16 -16.29 7.40
CA PRO A 24 12.00 -16.71 8.79
C PRO A 24 10.68 -16.22 9.43
N LEU A 25 9.88 -15.40 8.70
CA LEU A 25 8.62 -14.88 9.21
C LEU A 25 7.52 -15.95 9.15
N ALA A 26 6.79 -16.10 10.24
CA ALA A 26 5.70 -17.07 10.34
C ALA A 26 4.42 -16.58 9.63
N HIS A 27 4.11 -15.29 9.76
CA HIS A 27 2.88 -14.68 9.24
C HIS A 27 3.17 -13.35 8.53
N PRO A 28 3.87 -13.34 7.37
CA PRO A 28 4.12 -12.10 6.66
C PRO A 28 2.80 -11.51 6.16
N THR A 29 2.50 -10.28 6.59
CA THR A 29 1.25 -9.58 6.30
C THR A 29 1.46 -8.36 5.42
N LEU A 30 2.62 -7.69 5.56
CA LEU A 30 2.93 -6.47 4.83
C LEU A 30 4.17 -6.68 3.96
N LEU A 31 4.21 -5.91 2.87
CA LEU A 31 5.27 -6.01 1.89
C LEU A 31 5.50 -4.65 1.22
N ALA A 32 6.76 -4.29 1.04
CA ALA A 32 7.16 -3.12 0.28
C ALA A 32 8.37 -3.42 -0.61
N ALA A 33 8.39 -2.82 -1.80
CA ALA A 33 9.55 -2.85 -2.67
C ALA A 33 10.42 -1.63 -2.41
N CYS A 34 11.70 -1.85 -2.07
CA CYS A 34 12.71 -0.82 -1.84
C CYS A 34 13.81 -0.94 -2.90
N GLY A 35 13.61 -0.29 -4.03
CA GLY A 35 14.51 -0.44 -5.18
C GLY A 35 14.50 -1.87 -5.71
N ALA A 36 15.62 -2.59 -5.55
CA ALA A 36 15.72 -4.01 -5.92
C ALA A 36 15.36 -4.97 -4.78
N ASP A 37 15.18 -4.45 -3.57
CA ASP A 37 14.93 -5.24 -2.38
C ASP A 37 13.44 -5.36 -2.11
N VAL A 38 13.06 -6.46 -1.48
CA VAL A 38 11.73 -6.66 -0.94
C VAL A 38 11.81 -6.73 0.56
N VAL A 39 11.05 -5.87 1.21
CA VAL A 39 10.92 -5.81 2.66
C VAL A 39 9.61 -6.46 3.07
N LEU A 40 9.68 -7.36 4.03
CA LEU A 40 8.52 -8.08 4.56
C LEU A 40 8.32 -7.73 6.02
N ALA A 41 7.08 -7.62 6.45
CA ALA A 41 6.74 -7.54 7.85
C ALA A 41 5.71 -8.59 8.27
N ASP A 42 5.95 -9.15 9.44
CA ASP A 42 5.00 -9.92 10.23
C ASP A 42 4.51 -8.99 11.35
N SER A 43 3.39 -8.31 11.12
CA SER A 43 2.86 -7.34 12.07
C SER A 43 2.38 -7.99 13.37
N VAL A 44 1.96 -9.24 13.31
CA VAL A 44 1.50 -10.01 14.48
C VAL A 44 2.67 -10.31 15.42
N ASN A 45 3.78 -10.82 14.87
CA ASN A 45 4.98 -11.14 15.65
C ASN A 45 5.95 -9.96 15.79
N ARG A 46 5.63 -8.81 15.19
CA ARG A 46 6.43 -7.58 15.22
C ARG A 46 7.83 -7.76 14.66
N LEU A 47 7.93 -8.48 13.55
CA LEU A 47 9.20 -8.79 12.89
C LEU A 47 9.25 -8.16 11.51
N LEU A 48 10.41 -7.64 11.16
CA LEU A 48 10.78 -7.15 9.84
C LEU A 48 11.85 -8.05 9.26
N TYR A 49 11.72 -8.41 7.99
CA TYR A 49 12.73 -9.16 7.26
C TYR A 49 13.17 -8.38 6.02
N ARG A 50 14.48 -8.16 5.92
CA ARG A 50 15.11 -7.49 4.79
C ARG A 50 16.49 -8.07 4.53
N GLN A 51 16.78 -8.51 3.31
CA GLN A 51 18.13 -8.97 2.88
C GLN A 51 18.77 -10.01 3.83
N GLY A 52 18.01 -11.00 4.28
CA GLY A 52 18.53 -12.03 5.19
C GLY A 52 18.56 -11.64 6.67
N ARG A 53 18.23 -10.40 7.03
CA ARG A 53 18.21 -9.90 8.41
C ARG A 53 16.81 -9.89 8.95
N VAL A 54 16.69 -10.13 10.25
CA VAL A 54 15.43 -9.97 10.99
C VAL A 54 15.65 -8.88 12.03
N SER A 55 14.73 -7.93 12.07
CA SER A 55 14.69 -6.86 13.07
C SER A 55 13.29 -6.76 13.69
N THR A 56 13.18 -6.00 14.77
CA THR A 56 11.89 -5.82 15.46
C THR A 56 11.16 -4.60 14.94
N LEU A 57 9.83 -4.69 14.87
CA LEU A 57 8.93 -3.59 14.55
C LEU A 57 8.26 -3.02 15.80
N PRO A 58 7.88 -1.73 15.80
CA PRO A 58 6.92 -1.20 16.75
C PRO A 58 5.60 -1.98 16.73
N PRO A 59 4.82 -1.96 17.80
CA PRO A 59 3.48 -2.54 17.78
C PRO A 59 2.57 -1.79 16.79
N GLY A 60 1.56 -2.48 16.25
CA GLY A 60 0.53 -1.86 15.42
C GLY A 60 1.02 -1.30 14.07
N VAL A 61 2.14 -1.79 13.52
CA VAL A 61 2.56 -1.39 12.16
C VAL A 61 1.60 -1.98 11.15
N GLU A 62 0.94 -1.10 10.39
CA GLU A 62 -0.04 -1.44 9.36
C GLU A 62 0.42 -1.10 7.94
N VAL A 63 1.42 -0.24 7.80
CA VAL A 63 1.89 0.21 6.49
C VAL A 63 3.41 0.19 6.43
N LEU A 64 3.91 -0.32 5.32
CA LEU A 64 5.30 -0.19 4.89
C LEU A 64 5.36 0.62 3.61
N ARG A 65 6.25 1.61 3.54
CA ARG A 65 6.57 2.34 2.31
C ARG A 65 8.07 2.49 2.18
N CYS A 66 8.53 2.72 0.98
CA CYS A 66 9.94 2.98 0.73
C CYS A 66 10.13 4.37 0.13
N TRP A 67 11.12 5.05 0.65
CA TRP A 67 11.64 6.29 0.08
C TRP A 67 13.11 6.12 -0.20
N ARG A 68 13.49 6.12 -1.48
CA ARG A 68 14.84 5.74 -1.92
C ARG A 68 15.18 4.32 -1.42
N ASN A 69 16.20 4.16 -0.56
CA ASN A 69 16.56 2.87 0.07
C ASN A 69 16.18 2.82 1.57
N GLN A 70 15.42 3.79 2.05
CA GLN A 70 14.97 3.91 3.43
C GLN A 70 13.56 3.35 3.56
N LEU A 71 13.26 2.75 4.70
CA LEU A 71 11.95 2.19 5.00
C LEU A 71 11.17 3.17 5.88
N LEU A 72 9.92 3.38 5.52
CA LEU A 72 8.92 4.07 6.34
C LEU A 72 7.95 3.06 6.90
N THR A 73 7.69 3.14 8.19
CA THR A 73 6.63 2.38 8.85
C THR A 73 5.62 3.32 9.49
N LEU A 74 4.35 2.95 9.39
CA LEU A 74 3.26 3.65 10.03
C LEU A 74 2.58 2.72 11.03
N SER A 75 2.48 3.16 12.28
CA SER A 75 1.85 2.42 13.38
C SER A 75 0.58 3.13 13.85
N SER A 76 -0.54 2.44 13.78
CA SER A 76 -1.83 2.92 14.30
C SER A 76 -1.93 2.82 15.82
N GLU A 77 -1.18 1.92 16.44
CA GLU A 77 -1.19 1.73 17.90
C GLU A 77 -0.36 2.79 18.62
N THR A 78 0.83 3.12 18.09
CA THR A 78 1.69 4.16 18.67
C THR A 78 1.42 5.56 18.09
N ASN A 79 0.57 5.66 17.07
CA ASN A 79 0.30 6.88 16.31
C ASN A 79 1.58 7.54 15.76
N CYS A 80 2.51 6.73 15.28
CA CYS A 80 3.82 7.21 14.84
C CYS A 80 4.17 6.78 13.42
N LEU A 81 4.85 7.68 12.71
CA LEU A 81 5.57 7.46 11.50
C LEU A 81 7.06 7.35 11.84
N THR A 82 7.74 6.29 11.38
CA THR A 82 9.16 6.09 11.63
C THR A 82 9.90 5.84 10.33
N LEU A 83 11.01 6.56 10.12
CA LEU A 83 11.94 6.36 9.03
C LEU A 83 13.14 5.55 9.53
N TYR A 84 13.49 4.51 8.78
CA TYR A 84 14.63 3.63 9.05
C TYR A 84 15.67 3.76 7.95
N ASP A 85 16.91 3.56 8.30
CA ASP A 85 18.01 3.45 7.33
C ASP A 85 17.98 2.12 6.55
N ALA A 86 19.01 1.91 5.71
CA ALA A 86 19.14 0.67 4.93
C ALA A 86 19.49 -0.57 5.80
N HIS A 87 19.81 -0.38 7.07
CA HIS A 87 20.16 -1.43 8.04
C HIS A 87 19.05 -1.66 9.07
N ASP A 88 17.88 -1.05 8.87
CA ASP A 88 16.71 -1.11 9.72
C ASP A 88 16.89 -0.48 11.12
N TYR A 89 17.79 0.49 11.23
CA TYR A 89 17.89 1.33 12.42
C TYR A 89 16.96 2.54 12.29
N PRO A 90 16.15 2.86 13.32
CA PRO A 90 15.29 4.03 13.29
C PRO A 90 16.14 5.31 13.28
N LEU A 91 15.92 6.16 12.26
CA LEU A 91 16.60 7.46 12.11
C LEU A 91 15.81 8.56 12.80
N VAL A 92 14.51 8.58 12.56
CA VAL A 92 13.59 9.59 13.09
C VAL A 92 12.20 9.00 13.25
N THR A 93 11.51 9.42 14.32
CA THR A 93 10.11 9.08 14.59
C THR A 93 9.34 10.35 14.88
N SER A 94 8.15 10.48 14.30
CA SER A 94 7.25 11.61 14.48
C SER A 94 5.84 11.13 14.78
N PRO A 95 5.07 11.84 15.63
CA PRO A 95 3.62 11.63 15.70
C PRO A 95 2.98 11.82 14.33
N ALA A 96 2.00 11.00 13.99
CA ALA A 96 1.44 10.91 12.63
C ALA A 96 -0.10 11.04 12.60
N GLY A 97 -0.65 11.91 13.42
CA GLY A 97 -2.09 12.04 13.58
C GLY A 97 -2.67 11.04 14.59
N ILE A 98 -3.99 10.92 14.65
CA ILE A 98 -4.67 9.97 15.53
C ILE A 98 -5.16 8.77 14.73
N ARG A 99 -4.70 7.59 15.13
CA ARG A 99 -4.96 6.30 14.47
C ARG A 99 -4.69 6.36 12.97
N PRO A 100 -3.43 6.62 12.59
CA PRO A 100 -3.04 6.68 11.18
C PRO A 100 -3.18 5.29 10.54
N CYS A 101 -3.74 5.24 9.34
CA CYS A 101 -4.15 3.96 8.72
C CYS A 101 -3.58 3.71 7.31
N ASP A 102 -3.08 4.74 6.64
CA ASP A 102 -2.37 4.63 5.36
C ASP A 102 -1.45 5.82 5.14
N CYS A 103 -0.46 5.65 4.29
CA CYS A 103 0.38 6.76 3.83
C CYS A 103 0.88 6.53 2.39
N VAL A 104 1.24 7.63 1.75
CA VAL A 104 1.91 7.62 0.45
C VAL A 104 3.12 8.54 0.48
N VAL A 105 4.16 8.17 -0.27
CA VAL A 105 5.36 8.98 -0.45
C VAL A 105 5.31 9.67 -1.80
N VAL A 106 5.48 10.99 -1.80
CA VAL A 106 5.53 11.83 -3.00
C VAL A 106 6.78 12.70 -2.91
N ASP A 107 7.72 12.53 -3.84
CA ASP A 107 8.99 13.26 -3.85
C ASP A 107 9.75 13.21 -2.50
N CYS A 108 9.76 14.33 -1.79
CA CYS A 108 10.36 14.47 -0.47
C CYS A 108 9.31 14.71 0.63
N GLN A 109 8.11 14.16 0.45
CA GLN A 109 7.02 14.28 1.40
C GLN A 109 6.37 12.91 1.68
N VAL A 110 5.82 12.76 2.86
CA VAL A 110 4.93 11.66 3.24
C VAL A 110 3.59 12.25 3.60
N ILE A 111 2.53 11.73 3.00
CA ILE A 111 1.15 12.08 3.32
C ILE A 111 0.54 10.93 4.09
N VAL A 112 -0.01 11.21 5.26
CA VAL A 112 -0.58 10.22 6.18
C VAL A 112 -2.07 10.48 6.38
N CYS A 113 -2.87 9.43 6.32
CA CYS A 113 -4.28 9.46 6.66
C CYS A 113 -4.45 9.31 8.18
N GLY A 114 -4.84 10.37 8.89
CA GLY A 114 -5.26 10.36 10.29
C GLY A 114 -6.75 10.02 10.37
N CYS A 115 -7.06 8.75 10.65
CA CYS A 115 -8.44 8.24 10.53
C CYS A 115 -9.38 8.89 11.56
N GLU A 116 -8.94 9.08 12.82
CA GLU A 116 -9.81 9.56 13.89
C GLU A 116 -9.78 11.10 14.04
N ASP A 117 -8.73 11.78 13.57
CA ASP A 117 -8.69 13.24 13.54
C ASP A 117 -9.25 13.86 12.25
N GLY A 118 -9.54 13.01 11.25
CA GLY A 118 -10.15 13.46 10.00
C GLY A 118 -9.22 14.33 9.15
N CYS A 119 -7.90 14.14 9.24
CA CYS A 119 -6.92 14.97 8.56
C CYS A 119 -6.00 14.14 7.66
N LEU A 120 -5.52 14.78 6.59
CA LEU A 120 -4.34 14.34 5.84
C LEU A 120 -3.14 15.14 6.34
N HIS A 121 -2.20 14.48 7.00
CA HIS A 121 -0.97 15.08 7.54
C HIS A 121 0.15 14.98 6.54
N ILE A 122 0.89 16.05 6.30
CA ILE A 122 2.00 16.10 5.38
C ILE A 122 3.30 16.31 6.14
N PHE A 123 4.24 15.40 5.96
CA PHE A 123 5.57 15.44 6.57
C PHE A 123 6.64 15.61 5.51
N SER A 124 7.67 16.41 5.85
CA SER A 124 8.91 16.50 5.05
C SER A 124 9.78 15.26 5.25
N LEU A 125 10.52 14.87 4.24
CA LEU A 125 11.57 13.85 4.30
C LEU A 125 12.94 14.50 4.12
N PRO A 126 13.96 14.07 4.87
CA PRO A 126 13.98 12.88 5.76
C PRO A 126 13.65 13.15 7.23
N ASP A 127 13.41 14.38 7.63
CA ASP A 127 13.32 14.82 9.04
C ASP A 127 11.95 14.56 9.70
N LEU A 128 10.97 14.07 8.95
CA LEU A 128 9.61 13.79 9.38
C LEU A 128 8.97 14.95 10.16
N ARG A 129 9.29 16.20 9.78
CA ARG A 129 8.62 17.37 10.34
C ARG A 129 7.28 17.56 9.66
N GLU A 130 6.22 17.68 10.43
CA GLU A 130 4.91 18.03 9.91
C GLU A 130 4.94 19.45 9.33
N ILE A 131 4.54 19.59 8.07
CA ILE A 131 4.55 20.87 7.33
C ILE A 131 3.14 21.38 7.05
N ALA A 132 2.15 20.49 7.01
CA ALA A 132 0.74 20.85 6.84
C ALA A 132 -0.18 19.73 7.34
N ALA A 133 -1.42 20.12 7.69
CA ALA A 133 -2.52 19.20 7.91
C ALA A 133 -3.77 19.75 7.20
N TYR A 134 -4.42 18.89 6.41
CA TYR A 134 -5.64 19.24 5.67
C TYR A 134 -6.81 18.48 6.27
N PRO A 135 -7.78 19.14 6.91
CA PRO A 135 -9.02 18.49 7.32
C PRO A 135 -9.82 18.08 6.08
N VAL A 136 -10.32 16.86 6.10
CA VAL A 136 -11.11 16.29 5.01
C VAL A 136 -12.43 15.72 5.51
N PRO A 137 -13.46 15.58 4.68
CA PRO A 137 -14.73 14.99 5.10
C PRO A 137 -14.56 13.54 5.53
N GLY A 138 -15.08 13.19 6.72
CA GLY A 138 -15.08 11.83 7.25
C GLY A 138 -13.73 11.36 7.78
N CYS A 139 -13.51 10.06 7.73
CA CYS A 139 -12.28 9.39 8.18
C CYS A 139 -11.43 9.02 6.96
N PRO A 140 -10.33 9.72 6.65
CA PRO A 140 -9.45 9.34 5.53
C PRO A 140 -8.80 7.99 5.84
N MET A 141 -9.02 7.02 4.94
CA MET A 141 -8.64 5.62 5.15
C MET A 141 -7.54 5.15 4.20
N ARG A 142 -7.53 5.67 2.98
CA ARG A 142 -6.59 5.24 1.93
C ARG A 142 -6.19 6.43 1.07
N VAL A 143 -4.93 6.44 0.67
CA VAL A 143 -4.38 7.52 -0.14
C VAL A 143 -3.44 6.97 -1.22
N ALA A 144 -3.57 7.52 -2.42
CA ALA A 144 -2.62 7.37 -3.51
C ALA A 144 -2.25 8.76 -4.03
N ALA A 145 -1.14 8.87 -4.73
CA ALA A 145 -0.68 10.15 -5.26
C ALA A 145 -0.13 9.99 -6.68
N ASP A 146 -0.36 11.02 -7.46
CA ASP A 146 0.24 11.21 -8.78
C ASP A 146 0.71 12.67 -8.90
N GLY A 147 2.04 12.85 -8.85
CA GLY A 147 2.62 14.18 -8.74
C GLY A 147 2.07 14.95 -7.52
N GLY A 148 1.60 16.18 -7.75
CA GLY A 148 1.03 17.03 -6.70
C GLY A 148 -0.45 16.80 -6.38
N VAL A 149 -1.08 15.76 -6.94
CA VAL A 149 -2.50 15.45 -6.74
C VAL A 149 -2.64 14.17 -5.92
N LEU A 150 -3.35 14.28 -4.80
CA LEU A 150 -3.74 13.13 -3.99
C LEU A 150 -5.11 12.61 -4.42
N THR A 151 -5.28 11.31 -4.36
CA THR A 151 -6.57 10.62 -4.44
C THR A 151 -6.80 9.87 -3.14
N CYS A 152 -7.91 10.14 -2.48
CA CYS A 152 -8.20 9.59 -1.17
C CYS A 152 -9.58 8.94 -1.12
N LEU A 153 -9.67 7.83 -0.39
CA LEU A 153 -10.91 7.23 0.07
C LEU A 153 -11.14 7.60 1.53
N SER A 154 -12.26 8.27 1.82
CA SER A 154 -12.66 8.66 3.17
C SER A 154 -14.00 8.03 3.53
N LEU A 155 -14.07 7.40 4.69
CA LEU A 155 -15.30 6.82 5.21
C LEU A 155 -16.15 7.93 5.84
N LEU A 156 -17.28 8.29 5.20
CA LEU A 156 -18.18 9.33 5.72
C LEU A 156 -19.05 8.82 6.85
N ARG A 157 -19.49 7.58 6.76
CA ARG A 157 -20.28 6.91 7.81
C ARG A 157 -20.10 5.40 7.74
N PRO A 158 -20.14 4.71 8.88
CA PRO A 158 -19.93 3.26 8.93
C PRO A 158 -21.22 2.43 8.73
N ASP A 159 -22.41 3.00 8.93
CA ASP A 159 -23.68 2.26 8.86
C ASP A 159 -24.83 3.11 8.26
N PRO A 160 -25.37 2.75 7.08
CA PRO A 160 -24.71 1.88 6.12
C PRO A 160 -23.39 2.49 5.63
N PRO A 161 -22.37 1.69 5.34
CA PRO A 161 -21.06 2.21 5.00
C PRO A 161 -21.09 3.03 3.70
N GLN A 162 -20.48 4.21 3.76
CA GLN A 162 -20.43 5.15 2.65
C GLN A 162 -19.05 5.78 2.54
N THR A 163 -18.43 5.63 1.40
CA THR A 163 -17.07 6.08 1.09
C THR A 163 -17.12 7.23 0.11
N LEU A 164 -16.41 8.32 0.42
CA LEU A 164 -16.14 9.42 -0.50
C LEU A 164 -14.80 9.18 -1.19
N LEU A 165 -14.79 9.16 -2.50
CA LEU A 165 -13.59 9.27 -3.32
C LEU A 165 -13.41 10.75 -3.70
N PHE A 166 -12.25 11.32 -3.42
CA PHE A 166 -11.94 12.70 -3.75
C PHE A 166 -10.49 12.89 -4.19
N ARG A 167 -10.21 14.01 -4.82
CA ARG A 167 -8.88 14.51 -5.14
C ARG A 167 -8.56 15.75 -4.32
N LEU A 168 -7.29 15.91 -3.96
CA LEU A 168 -6.76 17.09 -3.28
C LEU A 168 -5.48 17.52 -3.99
N CYS A 169 -5.44 18.75 -4.48
CA CYS A 169 -4.22 19.35 -5.03
C CYS A 169 -3.36 19.87 -3.88
N LEU A 170 -2.14 19.34 -3.73
CA LEU A 170 -1.23 19.73 -2.63
C LEU A 170 -0.74 21.18 -2.73
N THR A 171 -0.64 21.73 -3.94
CA THR A 171 -0.11 23.08 -4.17
C THR A 171 -1.15 24.17 -3.93
N SER A 172 -2.39 23.95 -4.34
CA SER A 172 -3.48 24.93 -4.19
C SER A 172 -4.36 24.66 -2.99
N GLY A 173 -4.37 23.44 -2.45
CA GLY A 173 -5.33 23.01 -1.44
C GLY A 173 -6.74 22.74 -2.00
N ASP A 174 -6.90 22.73 -3.32
CA ASP A 174 -8.21 22.53 -3.95
C ASP A 174 -8.71 21.11 -3.71
N PHE A 175 -9.89 21.02 -3.16
CA PHE A 175 -10.61 19.78 -2.90
C PHE A 175 -11.65 19.54 -3.97
N ALA A 176 -11.62 18.37 -4.60
CA ALA A 176 -12.57 17.97 -5.63
C ALA A 176 -13.18 16.59 -5.30
N PRO A 177 -14.47 16.52 -4.89
CA PRO A 177 -15.15 15.25 -4.76
C PRO A 177 -15.28 14.57 -6.13
N VAL A 178 -14.96 13.27 -6.20
CA VAL A 178 -15.10 12.47 -7.42
C VAL A 178 -16.38 11.65 -7.37
N ALA A 179 -16.57 10.84 -6.34
CA ALA A 179 -17.73 9.98 -6.21
C ALA A 179 -18.10 9.66 -4.77
N LEU A 180 -19.39 9.47 -4.52
CA LEU A 180 -19.92 8.92 -3.29
C LEU A 180 -20.34 7.47 -3.52
N LEU A 181 -19.68 6.54 -2.85
CA LEU A 181 -19.75 5.11 -3.13
C LEU A 181 -20.30 4.35 -1.93
N PRO A 182 -21.22 3.39 -2.13
CA PRO A 182 -21.67 2.51 -1.07
C PRO A 182 -20.59 1.47 -0.75
N GLY A 183 -20.32 1.27 0.55
CA GLY A 183 -19.37 0.26 1.02
C GLY A 183 -18.19 0.83 1.81
N TRP A 184 -17.40 -0.07 2.39
CA TRP A 184 -16.20 0.25 3.15
C TRP A 184 -15.03 0.62 2.24
N CYS A 185 -14.17 1.51 2.73
CA CYS A 185 -12.90 1.82 2.06
C CYS A 185 -12.00 0.58 2.03
N GLY A 186 -11.65 0.14 0.83
CA GLY A 186 -10.72 -0.95 0.61
C GLY A 186 -9.30 -0.46 0.30
N ALA A 187 -8.99 -0.23 -0.97
CA ALA A 187 -7.70 0.26 -1.44
C ALA A 187 -7.87 1.25 -2.61
N VAL A 188 -6.88 2.10 -2.84
CA VAL A 188 -6.85 3.01 -4.00
C VAL A 188 -5.45 3.02 -4.59
N THR A 189 -5.38 3.11 -5.91
CA THR A 189 -4.13 3.34 -6.65
C THR A 189 -4.40 4.16 -7.90
N ILE A 190 -3.35 4.76 -8.44
CA ILE A 190 -3.38 5.51 -9.69
C ILE A 190 -2.56 4.73 -10.71
N ALA A 191 -3.10 4.57 -11.91
CA ALA A 191 -2.44 3.89 -13.01
C ALA A 191 -1.49 4.85 -13.76
N ASP A 192 -0.64 4.29 -14.63
CA ASP A 192 0.35 5.06 -15.41
C ASP A 192 -0.30 6.09 -16.37
N ASP A 193 -1.57 5.90 -16.69
CA ASP A 193 -2.40 6.82 -17.50
C ASP A 193 -3.19 7.84 -16.66
N HIS A 194 -2.82 7.99 -15.38
CA HIS A 194 -3.44 8.88 -14.40
C HIS A 194 -4.89 8.55 -14.03
N THR A 195 -5.41 7.40 -14.45
CA THR A 195 -6.73 6.91 -14.06
C THR A 195 -6.71 6.33 -12.65
N ILE A 196 -7.86 6.32 -11.98
CA ILE A 196 -8.00 5.83 -10.60
C ILE A 196 -8.60 4.44 -10.60
N TRP A 197 -7.99 3.53 -9.84
CA TRP A 197 -8.57 2.25 -9.46
C TRP A 197 -8.87 2.25 -7.96
N ALA A 198 -10.13 1.98 -7.60
CA ALA A 198 -10.60 2.00 -6.23
C ALA A 198 -11.34 0.71 -5.88
N GLY A 199 -10.93 0.07 -4.79
CA GLY A 199 -11.67 -1.00 -4.14
C GLY A 199 -12.58 -0.42 -3.07
N VAL A 200 -13.91 -0.56 -3.24
CA VAL A 200 -14.89 -0.08 -2.27
C VAL A 200 -15.97 -1.15 -2.07
N GLY A 201 -16.18 -1.56 -0.82
CA GLY A 201 -17.05 -2.70 -0.53
C GLY A 201 -16.58 -3.94 -1.28
N GLU A 202 -17.49 -4.59 -2.00
CA GLU A 202 -17.22 -5.81 -2.79
C GLU A 202 -16.87 -5.51 -4.26
N GLN A 203 -16.48 -4.26 -4.57
CA GLN A 203 -16.29 -3.79 -5.94
C GLN A 203 -14.89 -3.26 -6.18
N LEU A 204 -14.41 -3.45 -7.41
CA LEU A 204 -13.28 -2.76 -8.01
C LEU A 204 -13.82 -1.81 -9.08
N LEU A 205 -13.53 -0.54 -8.95
CA LEU A 205 -14.04 0.54 -9.78
C LEU A 205 -12.89 1.25 -10.50
N HIS A 206 -13.10 1.58 -11.77
CA HIS A 206 -12.18 2.38 -12.57
C HIS A 206 -12.81 3.73 -12.88
N PHE A 207 -12.05 4.80 -12.65
CA PHE A 207 -12.45 6.18 -12.95
C PHE A 207 -11.45 6.79 -13.93
N PRO A 208 -11.89 7.17 -15.14
CA PRO A 208 -11.09 8.00 -16.04
C PRO A 208 -10.67 9.33 -15.40
N LEU A 209 -9.62 9.95 -15.92
CA LEU A 209 -8.99 11.13 -15.30
C LEU A 209 -10.00 12.26 -14.97
N ASP A 210 -10.91 12.55 -15.87
CA ASP A 210 -11.85 13.67 -15.75
C ASP A 210 -13.29 13.21 -15.47
N SER A 211 -13.48 11.94 -15.06
CA SER A 211 -14.80 11.37 -14.80
C SER A 211 -15.11 11.29 -13.31
N VAL A 212 -16.36 11.57 -12.98
CA VAL A 212 -16.96 11.33 -11.65
C VAL A 212 -17.79 10.04 -11.62
N VAL A 213 -17.87 9.34 -12.76
CA VAL A 213 -18.59 8.09 -12.91
C VAL A 213 -17.61 7.00 -13.34
N PRO A 214 -17.61 5.84 -12.68
CA PRO A 214 -16.76 4.74 -13.11
C PRO A 214 -17.23 4.21 -14.47
N ASP A 215 -16.30 3.98 -15.38
CA ASP A 215 -16.56 3.39 -16.70
C ASP A 215 -16.40 1.87 -16.71
N VAL A 216 -15.67 1.33 -15.72
CA VAL A 216 -15.49 -0.12 -15.52
C VAL A 216 -15.77 -0.48 -14.08
N GLN A 217 -16.48 -1.57 -13.88
CA GLN A 217 -16.82 -2.10 -12.57
C GLN A 217 -16.76 -3.63 -12.57
N PHE A 218 -16.04 -4.17 -11.60
CA PHE A 218 -16.00 -5.60 -11.30
C PHE A 218 -16.51 -5.84 -9.88
N GLY A 219 -17.36 -6.82 -9.69
CA GLY A 219 -17.90 -7.24 -8.39
C GLY A 219 -17.38 -8.60 -7.93
N GLY A 220 -17.84 -9.03 -6.76
CA GLY A 220 -17.55 -10.34 -6.19
C GLY A 220 -16.20 -10.41 -5.49
N PHE A 221 -15.71 -9.29 -5.00
CA PHE A 221 -14.58 -9.23 -4.07
C PHE A 221 -15.06 -9.39 -2.63
N GLY A 222 -14.13 -9.72 -1.72
CA GLY A 222 -14.34 -9.51 -0.31
C GLY A 222 -14.08 -8.04 0.04
N LEU A 223 -12.97 -7.74 0.70
CA LEU A 223 -12.50 -6.36 0.83
C LEU A 223 -11.09 -6.27 0.22
N ILE A 224 -10.98 -5.58 -0.91
CA ILE A 224 -9.68 -5.35 -1.56
C ILE A 224 -8.79 -4.55 -0.62
N ARG A 225 -7.71 -5.14 -0.13
CA ARG A 225 -6.82 -4.50 0.86
C ARG A 225 -5.64 -3.79 0.23
N PHE A 226 -5.15 -4.30 -0.90
CA PHE A 226 -4.00 -3.73 -1.58
C PHE A 226 -4.25 -3.69 -3.08
N LEU A 227 -3.88 -2.56 -3.68
CA LEU A 227 -3.81 -2.35 -5.12
C LEU A 227 -2.41 -1.83 -5.45
N SER A 228 -1.84 -2.35 -6.52
CA SER A 228 -0.57 -1.84 -7.06
C SER A 228 -0.66 -1.84 -8.58
N CYS A 229 -0.36 -0.71 -9.21
CA CYS A 229 -0.34 -0.57 -10.65
C CYS A 229 1.07 -0.32 -11.14
N GLN A 230 1.46 -1.00 -12.22
CA GLN A 230 2.74 -0.79 -12.89
C GLN A 230 2.68 -1.33 -14.32
N GLN A 231 3.14 -0.56 -15.30
CA GLN A 231 3.23 -0.96 -16.71
C GLN A 231 1.90 -1.51 -17.24
N SER A 232 0.83 -0.75 -17.04
CA SER A 232 -0.53 -1.11 -17.44
C SER A 232 -1.02 -2.46 -16.88
N LYS A 233 -0.50 -2.88 -15.74
CA LYS A 233 -0.94 -4.05 -14.98
C LYS A 233 -1.40 -3.64 -13.60
N LEU A 234 -2.55 -4.14 -13.18
CA LEU A 234 -3.10 -3.96 -11.84
C LEU A 234 -3.03 -5.27 -11.08
N LEU A 235 -2.35 -5.23 -9.95
CA LEU A 235 -2.27 -6.31 -8.98
C LEU A 235 -3.27 -6.02 -7.86
N ILE A 236 -4.10 -7.01 -7.54
CA ILE A 236 -5.21 -6.89 -6.59
C ILE A 236 -5.03 -7.93 -5.51
N SER A 237 -4.91 -7.52 -4.25
CA SER A 237 -4.97 -8.43 -3.12
C SER A 237 -6.33 -8.32 -2.43
N ASP A 238 -7.03 -9.45 -2.38
CA ASP A 238 -8.33 -9.64 -1.75
C ASP A 238 -8.18 -10.73 -0.67
N PRO A 239 -7.62 -10.36 0.52
CA PRO A 239 -7.31 -11.32 1.56
C PRO A 239 -8.55 -11.96 2.18
N TRP A 240 -9.69 -11.30 2.17
CA TRP A 240 -10.93 -11.84 2.71
C TRP A 240 -11.51 -12.95 1.82
N ALA A 241 -11.33 -12.84 0.52
CA ALA A 241 -11.65 -13.92 -0.41
C ALA A 241 -10.48 -14.89 -0.62
N GLY A 242 -9.35 -14.71 0.07
CA GLY A 242 -8.18 -15.58 -0.01
C GLY A 242 -7.58 -15.63 -1.40
N ARG A 243 -7.36 -14.50 -2.09
CA ARG A 243 -6.87 -14.51 -3.47
C ARG A 243 -6.05 -13.26 -3.83
N CYS A 244 -5.14 -13.46 -4.77
CA CYS A 244 -4.46 -12.38 -5.47
C CYS A 244 -4.75 -12.48 -6.97
N LEU A 245 -5.08 -11.36 -7.59
CA LEU A 245 -5.48 -11.30 -9.00
C LEU A 245 -4.60 -10.30 -9.75
N LEU A 246 -4.52 -10.49 -11.07
CA LEU A 246 -3.84 -9.60 -12.01
C LEU A 246 -4.76 -9.29 -13.18
N MET A 247 -4.75 -8.05 -13.64
CA MET A 247 -5.46 -7.64 -14.84
C MET A 247 -4.66 -6.59 -15.64
N ASP A 248 -5.03 -6.43 -16.90
CA ASP A 248 -4.57 -5.30 -17.70
C ASP A 248 -5.43 -4.07 -17.41
N THR A 249 -4.82 -2.89 -17.38
CA THR A 249 -5.54 -1.62 -17.19
C THR A 249 -5.84 -0.90 -18.50
N THR A 250 -5.11 -1.20 -19.58
CA THR A 250 -5.22 -0.50 -20.87
C THR A 250 -5.14 -1.50 -22.04
N PRO A 251 -6.27 -1.91 -22.66
CA PRO A 251 -7.64 -1.72 -22.16
C PRO A 251 -7.89 -2.59 -20.91
N PRO A 252 -8.85 -2.21 -20.06
CA PRO A 252 -9.20 -3.00 -18.89
C PRO A 252 -9.64 -4.42 -19.26
N SER A 253 -9.04 -5.41 -18.65
CA SER A 253 -9.39 -6.84 -18.84
C SER A 253 -10.04 -7.40 -17.58
N ALA A 254 -10.76 -8.52 -17.71
CA ALA A 254 -11.26 -9.21 -16.52
C ALA A 254 -10.09 -9.65 -15.61
N PRO A 255 -10.20 -9.47 -14.28
CA PRO A 255 -9.19 -9.93 -13.34
C PRO A 255 -9.03 -11.46 -13.42
N ARG A 256 -7.79 -11.92 -13.57
CA ARG A 256 -7.46 -13.35 -13.53
C ARG A 256 -6.77 -13.68 -12.21
N GLN A 257 -7.16 -14.77 -11.62
CA GLN A 257 -6.56 -15.23 -10.38
C GLN A 257 -5.13 -15.70 -10.61
N LEU A 258 -4.18 -15.12 -9.87
CA LEU A 258 -2.80 -15.55 -9.82
C LEU A 258 -2.54 -16.53 -8.67
N TYR A 259 -3.19 -16.31 -7.54
CA TYR A 259 -2.98 -17.06 -6.31
C TYR A 259 -4.31 -17.30 -5.59
N ALA A 260 -4.48 -18.48 -5.00
CA ALA A 260 -5.56 -18.85 -4.09
C ALA A 260 -4.98 -19.27 -2.75
N GLY A 261 -5.45 -18.69 -1.65
CA GLY A 261 -4.98 -18.92 -0.29
C GLY A 261 -4.88 -17.59 0.49
N GLU A 262 -4.58 -17.69 1.78
CA GLU A 262 -4.37 -16.50 2.60
C GLU A 262 -3.25 -15.64 2.03
N CYS A 263 -3.55 -14.39 1.77
CA CYS A 263 -2.63 -13.41 1.23
C CYS A 263 -2.72 -12.09 2.00
N GLY A 264 -1.58 -11.41 2.10
CA GLY A 264 -1.46 -10.08 2.67
C GLY A 264 -1.09 -9.05 1.59
N GLY A 265 -0.04 -8.27 1.86
CA GLY A 265 0.47 -7.28 0.92
C GLY A 265 0.99 -7.90 -0.37
N CYS A 266 0.83 -7.16 -1.46
CA CYS A 266 1.38 -7.50 -2.76
C CYS A 266 2.02 -6.27 -3.40
N CYS A 267 3.05 -6.46 -4.20
CA CYS A 267 3.67 -5.39 -4.97
C CYS A 267 4.33 -5.91 -6.24
N PHE A 268 4.56 -5.00 -7.17
CA PHE A 268 5.51 -5.20 -8.26
C PHE A 268 6.91 -4.79 -7.79
N ALA A 269 7.93 -5.52 -8.26
CA ALA A 269 9.31 -5.09 -8.12
C ALA A 269 9.98 -5.02 -9.48
N SER A 270 10.93 -4.09 -9.62
CA SER A 270 11.75 -4.01 -10.82
C SER A 270 12.67 -5.23 -10.88
N CYS A 271 12.48 -6.08 -11.89
CA CYS A 271 13.41 -7.16 -12.15
C CYS A 271 14.76 -6.58 -12.57
N ARG A 272 15.76 -6.55 -11.68
CA ARG A 272 17.16 -6.46 -12.14
C ARG A 272 17.47 -7.79 -12.83
N LYS A 273 17.77 -7.75 -14.12
CA LYS A 273 18.45 -8.85 -14.80
C LYS A 273 19.82 -9.03 -14.11
N GLY A 274 19.93 -10.04 -13.27
CA GLY A 274 21.17 -10.40 -12.60
C GLY A 274 21.05 -10.41 -11.08
N THR A 275 21.10 -11.61 -10.55
CA THR A 275 21.35 -11.98 -9.16
C THR A 275 20.34 -11.50 -8.11
N LEU A 276 19.36 -12.34 -7.82
CA LEU A 276 18.90 -12.48 -6.43
C LEU A 276 20.18 -12.69 -5.59
N PRO A 277 20.38 -11.95 -4.48
CA PRO A 277 21.47 -12.27 -3.58
C PRO A 277 21.43 -13.77 -3.31
N ASP A 278 22.58 -14.42 -3.40
CA ASP A 278 22.68 -15.87 -3.18
C ASP A 278 22.46 -16.13 -1.68
N TRP A 279 21.18 -16.20 -1.30
CA TRP A 279 20.74 -16.44 0.07
C TRP A 279 21.22 -17.79 0.61
N LYS A 280 21.73 -18.69 -0.26
CA LYS A 280 22.38 -19.92 0.14
C LYS A 280 23.71 -19.68 0.84
N ALA A 281 24.37 -18.55 0.59
CA ALA A 281 25.63 -18.23 1.24
C ALA A 281 25.47 -17.80 2.71
N SER A 282 24.31 -17.27 3.11
CA SER A 282 24.08 -16.78 4.48
C SER A 282 23.55 -17.84 5.47
N LEU A 283 23.24 -19.04 5.01
CA LEU A 283 22.77 -20.13 5.87
C LEU A 283 23.88 -21.09 6.32
N ASN A 284 25.12 -20.89 5.86
CA ASN A 284 26.26 -21.79 6.15
C ASN A 284 27.36 -21.15 7.01
N GLU A 285 27.11 -20.04 7.69
CA GLU A 285 28.03 -19.58 8.73
C GLU A 285 27.55 -20.02 10.12
N PRO A 286 28.43 -20.66 10.92
CA PRO A 286 28.10 -21.30 12.19
C PRO A 286 27.74 -20.32 13.29
#